data_a583ec82c1ed607113dbc7e036e15e37
#
_entry.id   a583ec82c1ed607113dbc7e036e15e37
#
_cell.length_a   1.000
_cell.length_b   1.000
_cell.length_c   1.000
_cell.angle_alpha   90.00
_cell.angle_beta   90.00
_cell.angle_gamma   90.00
#
_symmetry.space_group_name_H-M   'P 1'
#
loop_
_entity.id
_entity.type
_entity.pdbx_description
1 polymer ?
#
loop_
_entity_poly.entity_id
_entity_poly.type
_entity_poly.pdbx_seq_one_letter_code
_entity_poly.pdbx_strand_id
1 'polypeptide(L)'
;MGASTGPIVSASASPHPSPLLEPRDAQRTNENGQGQVGAFLWPQRFFTRQSISRNWENSPYITAILKNTNVPLTLEEPGEEDNIFFLRTEENWAADKYRVAPLIAFLRGATITELQHGDIKDVRGNGNTAIIIDGNISHGKGRFRPYLGSLSPLRLLEELRAKRYNENPTTAEEDGFIDAERRLIYIVDLSRWSVLALVGSAPESLYRLLDDFLLNYVLSRSSIGVHFSTEGPETFALEFSLPYSVWRTSKTLMHDHRSIDSDREHLRFSEDVTFLRTLSGYRADVEEVDAIYSSHISCIVTGYDQSRWTCILLCEAWFEVEIIGLPTPDSIARYEAELQDVEESMGVVKLSDPMCRGKGDMSSSTATLWLPRSYFLRVMEIRLSQIHKEWMGVFDNIEKQINGITERHQNLLREIRTLARDIQATPALINALDVLDDFEAGILRAEKIVKGLSQKMEDVVSSGDSFMTTDVNYFLNTEGRIGDAPDCMPHLSQIRWIFNKLRKLRRRLGGLETSCEEMIKGCSTSRKETLLRIELNRAVAPPPPASTIAAVVAPKQSLAVGAASWMTINDNFTSATSDGKD
;
A
#
# COMPACT_ATOMS: atom_id res chain seq x y z
N MET A 1 -48.21 -26.11 -31.40
CA MET A 1 -47.53 -25.04 -32.15
C MET A 1 -46.60 -24.37 -31.13
N GLY A 2 -45.51 -24.86 -30.81
CA GLY A 2 -44.23 -24.90 -31.46
C GLY A 2 -43.39 -23.78 -30.85
N ALA A 3 -42.89 -23.92 -29.57
CA ALA A 3 -41.91 -22.99 -28.99
C ALA A 3 -40.61 -23.74 -28.77
N SER A 4 -39.61 -23.37 -29.57
CA SER A 4 -38.24 -23.84 -29.56
C SER A 4 -37.49 -23.17 -28.42
N THR A 5 -36.98 -23.96 -27.48
CA THR A 5 -36.03 -23.51 -26.46
C THR A 5 -34.61 -23.78 -26.97
N GLY A 6 -33.85 -22.69 -27.25
CA GLY A 6 -32.41 -22.76 -27.52
C GLY A 6 -31.60 -22.65 -26.20
N PRO A 7 -30.42 -23.27 -26.11
CA PRO A 7 -29.61 -23.26 -24.89
C PRO A 7 -28.86 -21.94 -24.70
N ILE A 8 -28.90 -21.44 -23.47
CA ILE A 8 -28.11 -20.28 -23.02
C ILE A 8 -26.67 -20.76 -22.79
N VAL A 9 -25.76 -20.27 -23.63
CA VAL A 9 -24.32 -20.44 -23.42
C VAL A 9 -23.87 -19.30 -22.50
N SER A 10 -23.47 -19.64 -21.28
CA SER A 10 -22.82 -18.73 -20.36
C SER A 10 -21.37 -18.50 -20.82
N ALA A 11 -21.10 -17.34 -21.37
CA ALA A 11 -19.75 -16.87 -21.66
C ALA A 11 -19.15 -16.28 -20.37
N SER A 12 -18.16 -16.97 -19.81
CA SER A 12 -17.29 -16.43 -18.78
C SER A 12 -16.38 -15.37 -19.43
N ALA A 13 -16.67 -14.11 -19.16
CA ALA A 13 -15.82 -13.00 -19.57
C ALA A 13 -14.60 -12.95 -18.65
N SER A 14 -13.43 -13.27 -19.19
CA SER A 14 -12.14 -12.92 -18.58
C SER A 14 -12.01 -11.41 -18.54
N PRO A 15 -11.50 -10.81 -17.44
CA PRO A 15 -11.21 -9.38 -17.43
C PRO A 15 -10.04 -9.10 -18.37
N HIS A 16 -10.30 -8.36 -19.45
CA HIS A 16 -9.26 -7.78 -20.28
C HIS A 16 -8.43 -6.79 -19.46
N PRO A 17 -7.10 -6.78 -19.57
CA PRO A 17 -6.30 -5.74 -18.98
C PRO A 17 -6.68 -4.40 -19.62
N SER A 18 -7.03 -3.42 -18.78
CA SER A 18 -7.29 -2.05 -19.20
C SER A 18 -6.07 -1.48 -19.94
N PRO A 19 -6.26 -0.71 -21.01
CA PRO A 19 -5.14 -0.08 -21.69
C PRO A 19 -4.42 0.87 -20.71
N LEU A 20 -3.11 0.69 -20.61
CA LEU A 20 -2.17 1.59 -19.93
C LEU A 20 -2.41 3.00 -20.47
N LEU A 21 -2.95 3.89 -19.63
CA LEU A 21 -2.93 5.31 -19.90
C LEU A 21 -1.47 5.76 -19.83
N GLU A 22 -0.93 6.15 -20.97
CA GLU A 22 0.39 6.76 -21.07
C GLU A 22 0.42 8.02 -20.17
N PRO A 23 1.53 8.25 -19.44
CA PRO A 23 1.70 9.50 -18.72
C PRO A 23 1.60 10.66 -19.71
N ARG A 24 0.84 11.69 -19.37
CA ARG A 24 0.79 12.93 -20.14
C ARG A 24 2.18 13.54 -20.16
N ASP A 25 2.95 13.18 -21.18
CA ASP A 25 4.14 13.94 -21.57
C ASP A 25 3.67 15.34 -21.95
N ALA A 26 3.96 16.29 -21.12
CA ALA A 26 3.86 17.71 -21.46
C ALA A 26 4.90 18.01 -22.56
N GLN A 27 4.58 17.63 -23.80
CA GLN A 27 5.31 18.07 -24.96
C GLN A 27 5.09 19.57 -25.16
N ARG A 28 5.95 20.37 -24.51
CA ARG A 28 6.22 21.71 -25.00
C ARG A 28 7.15 21.59 -26.20
N THR A 29 6.59 21.57 -27.40
CA THR A 29 7.32 21.87 -28.63
C THR A 29 7.77 23.32 -28.59
N ASN A 30 9.03 23.55 -28.21
CA ASN A 30 9.71 24.79 -28.53
C ASN A 30 10.03 24.76 -30.03
N GLU A 31 9.48 25.70 -30.78
CA GLU A 31 9.66 25.90 -32.23
C GLU A 31 11.06 26.41 -32.61
N ASN A 32 12.10 26.12 -31.87
CA ASN A 32 13.47 26.38 -32.29
C ASN A 32 14.28 25.07 -32.26
N GLY A 33 14.45 24.49 -33.44
CA GLY A 33 15.09 23.23 -33.70
C GLY A 33 16.61 23.20 -33.40
N GLN A 34 16.99 23.33 -32.15
CA GLN A 34 18.27 22.89 -31.61
C GLN A 34 18.00 22.08 -30.34
N GLY A 35 18.18 20.78 -30.43
CA GLY A 35 18.04 19.84 -29.32
C GLY A 35 19.07 20.09 -28.22
N GLN A 36 18.89 21.17 -27.46
CA GLN A 36 19.45 21.27 -26.11
C GLN A 36 18.57 20.39 -25.24
N VAL A 37 19.13 19.28 -24.77
CA VAL A 37 18.66 18.58 -23.57
C VAL A 37 18.74 19.62 -22.44
N GLY A 38 17.64 20.36 -22.22
CA GLY A 38 17.54 21.34 -21.16
C GLY A 38 17.81 20.61 -19.85
N ALA A 39 18.91 20.97 -19.19
CA ALA A 39 19.20 20.42 -17.88
C ALA A 39 18.00 20.71 -16.96
N PHE A 40 17.41 19.66 -16.36
CA PHE A 40 16.36 19.80 -15.36
C PHE A 40 16.96 20.53 -14.15
N LEU A 41 16.61 21.82 -14.00
CA LEU A 41 17.12 22.67 -12.94
C LEU A 41 16.00 22.97 -11.95
N TRP A 42 16.34 22.99 -10.66
CA TRP A 42 15.42 23.49 -9.65
C TRP A 42 15.14 24.96 -9.90
N PRO A 43 13.88 25.39 -10.05
CA PRO A 43 13.55 26.77 -10.39
C PRO A 43 14.05 27.77 -9.35
N GLN A 44 14.71 28.84 -9.81
CA GLN A 44 15.32 29.85 -8.93
C GLN A 44 14.34 30.53 -7.99
N ARG A 45 13.09 30.70 -8.43
CA ARG A 45 12.02 31.28 -7.61
C ARG A 45 11.82 30.60 -6.26
N PHE A 46 12.05 29.29 -6.16
CA PHE A 46 11.87 28.55 -4.92
C PHE A 46 13.04 28.69 -3.93
N PHE A 47 14.16 29.32 -4.33
CA PHE A 47 15.25 29.64 -3.41
C PHE A 47 15.00 30.93 -2.61
N THR A 48 14.14 31.80 -3.10
CA THR A 48 13.83 33.08 -2.46
C THR A 48 12.47 33.03 -1.79
N ARG A 49 12.34 33.74 -0.66
CA ARG A 49 11.07 33.83 0.04
C ARG A 49 10.02 34.54 -0.84
N GLN A 50 8.97 33.81 -1.20
CA GLN A 50 7.87 34.30 -2.03
C GLN A 50 6.95 35.24 -1.24
N SER A 51 6.24 36.14 -1.95
CA SER A 51 5.10 36.85 -1.34
C SER A 51 3.87 35.93 -1.38
N ILE A 52 3.31 35.61 -0.23
CA ILE A 52 2.08 34.79 -0.13
C ILE A 52 0.99 35.57 0.60
N SER A 53 -0.24 35.32 0.23
CA SER A 53 -1.38 35.81 0.99
C SER A 53 -1.60 34.91 2.22
N ARG A 54 -1.28 35.43 3.41
CA ARG A 54 -1.47 34.70 4.67
C ARG A 54 -2.93 34.30 4.89
N ASN A 55 -3.85 35.13 4.46
CA ASN A 55 -5.29 34.87 4.58
C ASN A 55 -5.71 33.67 3.72
N TRP A 56 -5.14 33.50 2.53
CA TRP A 56 -5.45 32.37 1.66
C TRP A 56 -4.87 31.07 2.21
N GLU A 57 -3.67 31.12 2.79
CA GLU A 57 -3.06 29.97 3.46
C GLU A 57 -3.76 29.57 4.76
N ASN A 58 -4.42 30.50 5.43
CA ASN A 58 -5.23 30.24 6.63
C ASN A 58 -6.67 29.80 6.30
N SER A 59 -7.08 29.86 5.02
CA SER A 59 -8.46 29.56 4.60
C SER A 59 -8.52 28.26 3.81
N PRO A 60 -9.40 27.31 4.18
CA PRO A 60 -9.65 26.13 3.37
C PRO A 60 -10.18 26.51 1.98
N TYR A 61 -9.58 25.96 0.92
CA TYR A 61 -9.96 26.25 -0.46
C TYR A 61 -11.39 25.88 -0.78
N ILE A 62 -11.88 24.80 -0.18
CA ILE A 62 -13.29 24.38 -0.30
C ILE A 62 -14.26 25.48 0.10
N THR A 63 -13.94 26.28 1.12
CA THR A 63 -14.80 27.39 1.56
C THR A 63 -14.89 28.49 0.49
N ALA A 64 -13.83 28.69 -0.29
CA ALA A 64 -13.81 29.63 -1.40
C ALA A 64 -14.62 29.11 -2.60
N ILE A 65 -14.50 27.84 -2.94
CA ILE A 65 -15.28 27.19 -4.00
C ILE A 65 -16.77 27.29 -3.70
N LEU A 66 -17.19 26.90 -2.50
CA LEU A 66 -18.59 26.91 -2.09
C LEU A 66 -19.22 28.31 -2.11
N LYS A 67 -18.45 29.36 -1.80
CA LYS A 67 -18.92 30.75 -1.89
C LYS A 67 -19.10 31.23 -3.34
N ASN A 68 -18.25 30.75 -4.25
CA ASN A 68 -18.24 31.24 -5.64
C ASN A 68 -19.26 30.54 -6.54
N THR A 69 -19.67 29.31 -6.23
CA THR A 69 -20.50 28.48 -7.10
C THR A 69 -21.98 28.82 -7.05
N ASN A 70 -22.45 29.70 -6.15
CA ASN A 70 -23.89 30.01 -5.95
C ASN A 70 -24.81 28.76 -5.94
N VAL A 71 -24.23 27.58 -5.73
CA VAL A 71 -25.01 26.36 -5.52
C VAL A 71 -25.68 26.54 -4.17
N PRO A 72 -27.00 26.61 -4.08
CA PRO A 72 -27.65 26.60 -2.79
C PRO A 72 -27.28 25.27 -2.14
N LEU A 73 -26.48 25.35 -1.10
CA LEU A 73 -26.34 24.25 -0.15
C LEU A 73 -27.73 24.14 0.51
N THR A 74 -28.62 23.43 -0.14
CA THR A 74 -29.83 22.94 0.51
C THR A 74 -29.31 21.90 1.53
N LEU A 75 -29.21 22.37 2.76
CA LEU A 75 -28.87 21.62 3.95
C LEU A 75 -29.82 20.43 4.24
N GLU A 76 -30.71 20.08 3.28
CA GLU A 76 -31.80 19.16 3.56
C GLU A 76 -31.52 17.70 3.33
N GLU A 77 -30.43 17.32 2.69
CA GLU A 77 -29.84 15.99 2.76
C GLU A 77 -28.45 16.08 2.11
N PRO A 78 -27.34 15.84 2.82
CA PRO A 78 -26.04 15.72 2.18
C PRO A 78 -26.03 14.44 1.35
N GLY A 79 -26.35 14.58 0.08
CA GLY A 79 -26.25 13.49 -0.87
C GLY A 79 -24.80 13.06 -1.03
N GLU A 80 -24.59 11.82 -1.45
CA GLU A 80 -23.26 11.26 -1.79
C GLU A 80 -22.48 12.17 -2.77
N GLU A 81 -23.15 13.08 -3.46
CA GLU A 81 -22.58 14.02 -4.41
C GLU A 81 -21.73 15.13 -3.77
N ASP A 82 -21.95 15.48 -2.49
CA ASP A 82 -21.20 16.58 -1.84
C ASP A 82 -19.72 16.23 -1.62
N ASN A 83 -19.39 14.95 -1.45
CA ASN A 83 -18.01 14.49 -1.37
C ASN A 83 -17.29 14.56 -2.72
N ILE A 84 -18.04 14.60 -3.82
CA ILE A 84 -17.53 14.64 -5.19
C ILE A 84 -17.02 16.04 -5.56
N PHE A 85 -17.49 17.10 -4.90
CA PHE A 85 -17.01 18.46 -5.13
C PHE A 85 -15.52 18.65 -4.89
N PHE A 86 -14.91 17.81 -4.03
CA PHE A 86 -13.48 17.89 -3.73
C PHE A 86 -12.59 17.53 -4.91
N LEU A 87 -13.11 16.75 -5.84
CA LEU A 87 -12.34 16.13 -6.91
C LEU A 87 -12.68 16.76 -8.28
N ARG A 88 -13.50 17.82 -8.30
CA ARG A 88 -13.88 18.53 -9.54
C ARG A 88 -12.81 19.56 -9.89
N THR A 89 -12.06 19.29 -10.94
CA THR A 89 -11.41 20.33 -11.72
C THR A 89 -12.39 20.79 -12.80
N GLU A 90 -12.56 22.12 -12.98
CA GLU A 90 -13.66 22.71 -13.75
C GLU A 90 -13.70 22.33 -15.25
N GLU A 91 -12.59 21.86 -15.85
CA GLU A 91 -12.47 21.77 -17.31
C GLU A 91 -12.76 20.40 -17.95
N ASN A 92 -12.70 19.27 -17.22
CA ASN A 92 -12.83 17.92 -17.79
C ASN A 92 -13.60 16.90 -16.92
N TRP A 93 -14.65 17.33 -16.28
CA TRP A 93 -15.46 16.53 -15.35
C TRP A 93 -15.76 15.09 -15.81
N ALA A 94 -16.10 14.87 -17.07
CA ALA A 94 -16.51 13.54 -17.54
C ALA A 94 -15.33 12.55 -17.62
N ALA A 95 -14.15 13.02 -17.99
CA ALA A 95 -12.94 12.20 -18.06
C ALA A 95 -12.34 11.97 -16.66
N ASP A 96 -12.37 12.99 -15.80
CA ASP A 96 -11.83 12.94 -14.44
C ASP A 96 -12.69 12.07 -13.52
N LYS A 97 -14.01 11.98 -13.74
CA LYS A 97 -14.90 11.15 -12.92
C LYS A 97 -14.47 9.68 -12.89
N TYR A 98 -14.08 9.10 -14.03
CA TYR A 98 -13.61 7.73 -14.09
C TYR A 98 -12.24 7.55 -13.41
N ARG A 99 -11.37 8.53 -13.54
CA ARG A 99 -10.05 8.53 -12.91
C ARG A 99 -10.13 8.48 -11.39
N VAL A 100 -11.00 9.31 -10.80
CA VAL A 100 -11.12 9.46 -9.34
C VAL A 100 -12.19 8.56 -8.71
N ALA A 101 -12.90 7.74 -9.51
CA ALA A 101 -13.93 6.83 -9.01
C ALA A 101 -13.50 5.96 -7.82
N PRO A 102 -12.26 5.40 -7.77
CA PRO A 102 -11.82 4.62 -6.62
C PRO A 102 -11.70 5.45 -5.34
N LEU A 103 -11.28 6.72 -5.45
CA LEU A 103 -11.20 7.62 -4.30
C LEU A 103 -12.61 8.00 -3.81
N ILE A 104 -13.54 8.24 -4.74
CA ILE A 104 -14.96 8.49 -4.42
C ILE A 104 -15.55 7.26 -3.70
N ALA A 105 -15.29 6.06 -4.23
CA ALA A 105 -15.76 4.83 -3.62
C ALA A 105 -15.19 4.65 -2.20
N PHE A 106 -13.92 4.97 -1.98
CA PHE A 106 -13.29 4.93 -0.66
C PHE A 106 -13.92 5.93 0.33
N LEU A 107 -14.37 7.09 -0.14
CA LEU A 107 -15.00 8.14 0.68
C LEU A 107 -16.50 7.89 0.93
N ARG A 108 -17.10 6.90 0.28
CA ARG A 108 -18.55 6.64 0.39
C ARG A 108 -18.97 6.44 1.85
N GLY A 109 -20.07 7.08 2.24
CA GLY A 109 -20.65 7.01 3.59
C GLY A 109 -19.87 7.82 4.65
N ALA A 110 -19.04 8.80 4.22
CA ALA A 110 -18.44 9.79 5.10
C ALA A 110 -18.63 11.19 4.51
N THR A 111 -18.97 12.15 5.33
CA THR A 111 -19.15 13.56 4.93
C THR A 111 -18.37 14.49 5.85
N ILE A 112 -17.99 15.66 5.34
CA ILE A 112 -17.33 16.68 6.17
C ILE A 112 -18.27 17.16 7.30
N THR A 113 -19.55 17.22 7.05
CA THR A 113 -20.55 17.63 8.04
C THR A 113 -20.59 16.66 9.20
N GLU A 114 -20.64 15.34 8.92
CA GLU A 114 -20.58 14.32 9.97
C GLU A 114 -19.26 14.37 10.73
N LEU A 115 -18.12 14.56 10.03
CA LEU A 115 -16.82 14.73 10.67
C LEU A 115 -16.80 15.94 11.61
N GLN A 116 -17.36 17.09 11.20
CA GLN A 116 -17.42 18.31 12.00
C GLN A 116 -18.28 18.18 13.25
N HIS A 117 -19.35 17.40 13.18
CA HIS A 117 -20.23 17.16 14.33
C HIS A 117 -19.74 16.02 15.23
N GLY A 118 -18.70 15.29 14.82
CA GLY A 118 -18.19 14.13 15.55
C GLY A 118 -19.09 12.89 15.44
N ASP A 119 -20.04 12.86 14.51
CA ASP A 119 -21.00 11.78 14.30
C ASP A 119 -20.38 10.59 13.55
N ILE A 120 -19.13 10.27 13.86
CA ILE A 120 -18.39 9.18 13.22
C ILE A 120 -18.90 7.85 13.76
N LYS A 121 -19.68 7.14 12.95
CA LYS A 121 -20.25 5.82 13.29
C LYS A 121 -19.22 4.69 13.25
N ASP A 122 -18.13 4.88 12.52
CA ASP A 122 -17.05 3.91 12.40
C ASP A 122 -16.06 4.06 13.56
N VAL A 123 -16.22 3.21 14.57
CA VAL A 123 -15.37 3.22 15.79
C VAL A 123 -13.88 3.02 15.44
N ARG A 124 -13.56 2.22 14.42
CA ARG A 124 -12.17 1.97 14.00
C ARG A 124 -11.59 3.14 13.20
N GLY A 125 -12.41 3.79 12.38
CA GLY A 125 -12.01 4.97 11.61
C GLY A 125 -11.84 6.24 12.44
N ASN A 126 -12.26 6.25 13.71
CA ASN A 126 -12.18 7.39 14.64
C ASN A 126 -10.99 7.31 15.62
N GLY A 127 -10.08 6.37 15.43
CA GLY A 127 -8.89 6.25 16.27
C GLY A 127 -7.94 7.43 16.13
N ASN A 128 -7.05 7.60 17.10
CA ASN A 128 -5.97 8.59 17.05
C ASN A 128 -4.87 8.08 16.12
N THR A 129 -4.90 8.50 14.87
CA THR A 129 -4.00 8.00 13.81
C THR A 129 -3.15 9.08 13.17
N ALA A 130 -3.22 10.32 13.63
CA ALA A 130 -2.50 11.44 13.04
C ALA A 130 -1.64 12.20 14.05
N ILE A 131 -0.52 12.75 13.58
CA ILE A 131 0.36 13.67 14.31
C ILE A 131 0.58 14.90 13.43
N ILE A 132 0.50 16.10 14.05
CA ILE A 132 0.89 17.36 13.40
C ILE A 132 2.04 17.98 14.17
N ILE A 133 3.06 18.43 13.44
CA ILE A 133 4.16 19.22 13.98
C ILE A 133 4.28 20.48 13.16
N ASP A 134 4.01 21.61 13.79
CA ASP A 134 4.10 22.96 13.21
C ASP A 134 5.30 23.69 13.78
N GLY A 135 6.11 24.29 12.90
CA GLY A 135 7.29 25.02 13.33
C GLY A 135 7.83 26.02 12.33
N ASN A 136 8.80 26.78 12.78
CA ASN A 136 9.61 27.65 11.95
C ASN A 136 11.07 27.65 12.39
N ILE A 137 11.93 28.31 11.61
CA ILE A 137 13.29 28.61 12.01
C ILE A 137 13.37 30.12 12.32
N SER A 138 13.67 30.44 13.55
CA SER A 138 13.96 31.80 13.98
C SER A 138 15.40 31.87 14.51
N HIS A 139 16.21 32.78 13.98
CA HIS A 139 17.63 32.97 14.38
C HIS A 139 18.46 31.67 14.34
N GLY A 140 18.22 30.81 13.33
CA GLY A 140 18.94 29.55 13.17
C GLY A 140 18.53 28.44 14.14
N LYS A 141 17.48 28.64 14.94
CA LYS A 141 16.91 27.62 15.84
C LYS A 141 15.50 27.26 15.43
N GLY A 142 15.16 25.96 15.49
CA GLY A 142 13.80 25.49 15.32
C GLY A 142 12.94 25.94 16.50
N ARG A 143 11.79 26.54 16.21
CA ARG A 143 10.72 26.86 17.18
C ARG A 143 9.47 26.10 16.76
N PHE A 144 8.87 25.37 17.69
CA PHE A 144 7.71 24.52 17.44
C PHE A 144 6.52 24.99 18.26
N ARG A 145 5.33 24.80 17.70
CA ARG A 145 4.10 24.84 18.47
C ARG A 145 4.07 23.70 19.48
N PRO A 146 3.28 23.81 20.57
CA PRO A 146 3.12 22.71 21.52
C PRO A 146 2.71 21.42 20.80
N TYR A 147 3.34 20.32 21.18
CA TYR A 147 2.98 18.99 20.68
C TYR A 147 1.66 18.57 21.32
N LEU A 148 0.71 18.11 20.49
CA LEU A 148 -0.67 17.82 20.90
C LEU A 148 -0.93 16.32 21.13
N GLY A 149 0.08 15.47 20.94
CA GLY A 149 -0.10 14.03 20.91
C GLY A 149 -0.75 13.54 19.64
N SER A 150 -1.21 12.29 19.65
CA SER A 150 -1.94 11.70 18.53
C SER A 150 -3.35 12.25 18.43
N LEU A 151 -3.80 12.47 17.18
CA LEU A 151 -5.05 13.16 16.87
C LEU A 151 -6.04 12.21 16.18
N SER A 152 -7.30 12.28 16.60
CA SER A 152 -8.41 11.69 15.84
C SER A 152 -8.69 12.51 14.59
N PRO A 153 -9.43 11.99 13.58
CA PRO A 153 -9.75 12.73 12.37
C PRO A 153 -10.46 14.07 12.61
N LEU A 154 -11.33 14.16 13.62
CA LEU A 154 -11.98 15.42 14.00
C LEU A 154 -10.95 16.42 14.54
N ARG A 155 -10.10 15.99 15.47
CA ARG A 155 -9.05 16.87 16.02
C ARG A 155 -8.04 17.26 14.94
N LEU A 156 -7.72 16.35 14.03
CA LEU A 156 -6.89 16.64 12.86
C LEU A 156 -7.50 17.76 12.01
N LEU A 157 -8.82 17.70 11.72
CA LEU A 157 -9.53 18.75 10.99
C LEU A 157 -9.47 20.10 11.72
N GLU A 158 -9.72 20.11 13.03
CA GLU A 158 -9.68 21.33 13.85
C GLU A 158 -8.29 21.98 13.85
N GLU A 159 -7.24 21.19 14.07
CA GLU A 159 -5.85 21.66 14.12
C GLU A 159 -5.35 22.12 12.74
N LEU A 160 -5.75 21.44 11.66
CA LEU A 160 -5.41 21.86 10.30
C LEU A 160 -6.14 23.15 9.88
N ARG A 161 -7.32 23.42 10.43
CA ARG A 161 -8.07 24.69 10.22
C ARG A 161 -7.61 25.82 11.13
N ALA A 162 -6.85 25.52 12.17
CA ALA A 162 -6.25 26.55 13.01
C ALA A 162 -5.31 27.43 12.18
N LYS A 163 -5.27 28.73 12.51
CA LYS A 163 -4.43 29.70 11.76
C LYS A 163 -3.00 29.23 11.68
N ARG A 164 -2.50 29.09 10.46
CA ARG A 164 -1.12 28.70 10.16
C ARG A 164 -0.17 29.89 10.34
N TYR A 165 -0.60 31.06 9.88
CA TYR A 165 0.18 32.30 9.91
C TYR A 165 -0.54 33.40 10.67
N ASN A 166 0.20 34.21 11.40
CA ASN A 166 -0.35 35.45 11.98
C ASN A 166 -0.62 36.47 10.85
N GLU A 167 -1.82 37.05 10.85
CA GLU A 167 -2.21 38.04 9.84
C GLU A 167 -1.41 39.36 10.01
N ASN A 168 -1.09 39.71 11.28
CA ASN A 168 -0.35 40.91 11.63
C ASN A 168 1.05 40.57 12.13
N PRO A 169 2.09 40.62 11.27
CA PRO A 169 3.44 40.24 11.64
C PRO A 169 4.06 41.11 12.76
N THR A 170 3.57 42.32 12.94
CA THR A 170 4.06 43.25 13.98
C THR A 170 3.65 42.88 15.39
N THR A 171 2.56 42.13 15.59
CA THR A 171 2.08 41.69 16.90
C THR A 171 2.50 40.25 17.23
N ALA A 172 3.03 39.51 16.27
CA ALA A 172 3.36 38.09 16.42
C ALA A 172 4.42 37.82 17.51
N GLU A 173 5.35 38.73 17.72
CA GLU A 173 6.39 38.59 18.76
C GLU A 173 5.82 38.86 20.16
N GLU A 174 4.83 39.75 20.28
CA GLU A 174 4.19 40.10 21.55
C GLU A 174 3.22 39.00 22.03
N ASP A 175 2.52 38.34 21.09
CA ASP A 175 1.53 37.30 21.40
C ASP A 175 2.14 35.89 21.55
N GLY A 176 3.44 35.72 21.32
CA GLY A 176 4.08 34.42 21.37
C GLY A 176 3.62 33.42 20.30
N PHE A 177 2.85 33.90 19.29
CA PHE A 177 2.36 33.05 18.20
C PHE A 177 3.50 32.64 17.26
N ILE A 178 3.59 31.33 16.98
CA ILE A 178 4.58 30.75 16.09
C ILE A 178 3.93 30.50 14.72
N ASP A 179 4.40 31.20 13.68
CA ASP A 179 4.02 30.90 12.29
C ASP A 179 4.46 29.48 11.94
N ALA A 180 3.55 28.67 11.42
CA ALA A 180 3.86 27.31 10.96
C ALA A 180 4.42 27.34 9.53
N GLU A 181 5.63 27.84 9.36
CA GLU A 181 6.30 27.87 8.05
C GLU A 181 6.54 26.46 7.52
N ARG A 182 6.79 25.51 8.42
CA ARG A 182 6.90 24.09 8.15
C ARG A 182 5.82 23.34 8.90
N ARG A 183 5.11 22.51 8.18
CA ARG A 183 4.06 21.65 8.73
C ARG A 183 4.35 20.22 8.36
N LEU A 184 4.43 19.34 9.35
CA LEU A 184 4.57 17.91 9.17
C LEU A 184 3.26 17.24 9.60
N ILE A 185 2.68 16.45 8.70
CA ILE A 185 1.44 15.71 8.93
C ILE A 185 1.75 14.23 8.72
N TYR A 186 1.75 13.46 9.79
CA TYR A 186 1.98 12.02 9.78
C TYR A 186 0.67 11.31 10.06
N ILE A 187 0.27 10.38 9.18
CA ILE A 187 -0.97 9.62 9.32
C ILE A 187 -0.67 8.15 9.14
N VAL A 188 -1.13 7.34 10.11
CA VAL A 188 -1.09 5.88 10.06
C VAL A 188 -2.47 5.36 9.71
N ASP A 189 -2.52 4.35 8.81
CA ASP A 189 -3.75 3.70 8.38
C ASP A 189 -4.83 4.70 7.94
N LEU A 190 -4.49 5.50 6.91
CA LEU A 190 -5.34 6.56 6.38
C LEU A 190 -6.80 6.10 6.24
N SER A 191 -7.69 6.70 7.01
CA SER A 191 -9.13 6.45 6.96
C SER A 191 -9.83 7.46 6.04
N ARG A 192 -11.07 7.15 5.60
CA ARG A 192 -11.92 8.10 4.86
C ARG A 192 -12.10 9.42 5.59
N TRP A 193 -12.18 9.38 6.91
CA TRP A 193 -12.33 10.55 7.76
C TRP A 193 -11.07 11.42 7.79
N SER A 194 -9.89 10.78 7.83
CA SER A 194 -8.61 11.50 7.74
C SER A 194 -8.40 12.13 6.36
N VAL A 195 -8.87 11.49 5.28
CA VAL A 195 -8.89 12.10 3.95
C VAL A 195 -9.77 13.35 3.94
N LEU A 196 -10.98 13.26 4.49
CA LEU A 196 -11.88 14.42 4.59
C LEU A 196 -11.29 15.55 5.46
N ALA A 197 -10.55 15.21 6.52
CA ALA A 197 -9.85 16.20 7.34
C ALA A 197 -8.76 16.93 6.52
N LEU A 198 -7.94 16.20 5.77
CA LEU A 198 -6.92 16.77 4.90
C LEU A 198 -7.53 17.68 3.82
N VAL A 199 -8.48 17.15 3.06
CA VAL A 199 -9.11 17.88 1.94
C VAL A 199 -9.92 19.06 2.44
N GLY A 200 -10.72 18.87 3.52
CA GLY A 200 -11.59 19.91 4.08
C GLY A 200 -10.86 21.05 4.78
N SER A 201 -9.55 20.94 4.98
CA SER A 201 -8.70 21.96 5.59
C SER A 201 -7.63 22.50 4.64
N ALA A 202 -7.40 21.86 3.50
CA ALA A 202 -6.30 22.21 2.60
C ALA A 202 -6.46 23.62 2.00
N PRO A 203 -5.41 24.47 2.03
CA PRO A 203 -5.37 25.68 1.22
C PRO A 203 -5.27 25.32 -0.27
N GLU A 204 -5.53 26.28 -1.16
CA GLU A 204 -5.52 26.05 -2.63
C GLU A 204 -4.22 25.40 -3.12
N SER A 205 -3.08 25.83 -2.59
CA SER A 205 -1.76 25.34 -2.95
C SER A 205 -1.57 23.83 -2.73
N LEU A 206 -2.19 23.30 -1.69
CA LEU A 206 -2.12 21.89 -1.33
C LEU A 206 -3.27 21.09 -1.95
N TYR A 207 -4.47 21.69 -2.01
CA TYR A 207 -5.68 21.02 -2.45
C TYR A 207 -5.55 20.36 -3.83
N ARG A 208 -4.96 21.07 -4.79
CA ARG A 208 -4.79 20.61 -6.19
C ARG A 208 -3.83 19.42 -6.33
N LEU A 209 -3.02 19.17 -5.31
CA LEU A 209 -2.04 18.07 -5.28
C LEU A 209 -2.57 16.83 -4.56
N LEU A 210 -3.59 17.01 -3.70
CA LEU A 210 -4.10 15.92 -2.88
C LEU A 210 -4.85 14.85 -3.67
N ASP A 211 -5.50 15.17 -4.79
CA ASP A 211 -6.29 14.21 -5.55
C ASP A 211 -5.40 13.08 -6.12
N ASP A 212 -4.34 13.41 -6.85
CA ASP A 212 -3.41 12.42 -7.40
C ASP A 212 -2.63 11.69 -6.29
N PHE A 213 -2.19 12.42 -5.26
CA PHE A 213 -1.48 11.85 -4.13
C PHE A 213 -2.32 10.80 -3.37
N LEU A 214 -3.57 11.13 -3.05
CA LEU A 214 -4.51 10.23 -2.37
C LEU A 214 -4.97 9.09 -3.27
N LEU A 215 -5.17 9.36 -4.56
CA LEU A 215 -5.54 8.35 -5.53
C LEU A 215 -4.43 7.28 -5.69
N ASN A 216 -3.16 7.71 -5.78
CA ASN A 216 -2.02 6.79 -5.84
C ASN A 216 -1.93 5.93 -4.57
N TYR A 217 -2.23 6.51 -3.41
CA TYR A 217 -2.31 5.76 -2.16
C TYR A 217 -3.45 4.73 -2.17
N VAL A 218 -4.68 5.13 -2.51
CA VAL A 218 -5.85 4.23 -2.55
C VAL A 218 -5.64 3.09 -3.53
N LEU A 219 -5.15 3.38 -4.73
CA LEU A 219 -4.90 2.39 -5.79
C LEU A 219 -3.59 1.60 -5.60
N SER A 220 -2.83 1.88 -4.54
CA SER A 220 -1.54 1.22 -4.31
C SER A 220 -0.57 1.32 -5.50
N ARG A 221 -0.54 2.48 -6.18
CA ARG A 221 0.32 2.73 -7.34
C ARG A 221 1.71 3.15 -6.89
N SER A 222 2.73 2.68 -7.63
CA SER A 222 4.10 3.12 -7.42
C SER A 222 4.38 4.37 -8.26
N SER A 223 4.83 5.44 -7.61
CA SER A 223 5.26 6.67 -8.27
C SER A 223 6.34 7.37 -7.46
N ILE A 224 7.25 8.05 -8.14
CA ILE A 224 8.23 8.97 -7.54
C ILE A 224 8.39 10.10 -8.52
N GLY A 225 8.21 11.35 -8.08
CA GLY A 225 8.26 12.46 -9.03
C GLY A 225 8.52 13.83 -8.39
N VAL A 226 8.85 14.77 -9.27
CA VAL A 226 9.03 16.20 -8.99
C VAL A 226 8.10 16.99 -9.90
N HIS A 227 7.20 17.76 -9.33
CA HIS A 227 6.21 18.54 -10.05
C HIS A 227 6.30 20.00 -9.68
N PHE A 228 5.95 20.86 -10.63
CA PHE A 228 5.84 22.30 -10.41
C PHE A 228 4.47 22.75 -10.91
N SER A 229 3.68 23.37 -10.02
CA SER A 229 2.39 23.93 -10.42
C SER A 229 2.63 25.12 -11.34
N THR A 230 1.89 25.14 -12.46
CA THR A 230 1.82 26.27 -13.40
C THR A 230 0.49 26.99 -13.32
N GLU A 231 -0.49 26.41 -12.64
CA GLU A 231 -1.83 26.94 -12.45
C GLU A 231 -2.04 27.30 -10.98
N GLY A 232 -2.62 28.47 -10.74
CA GLY A 232 -2.81 28.99 -9.39
C GLY A 232 -1.52 29.44 -8.73
N PRO A 233 -1.36 29.22 -7.40
CA PRO A 233 -0.14 29.56 -6.70
C PRO A 233 1.05 28.71 -7.18
N GLU A 234 2.16 29.36 -7.51
CA GLU A 234 3.37 28.65 -7.93
C GLU A 234 3.96 27.84 -6.76
N THR A 235 3.83 26.53 -6.83
CA THR A 235 4.34 25.60 -5.82
C THR A 235 5.16 24.50 -6.45
N PHE A 236 6.06 23.91 -5.66
CA PHE A 236 6.70 22.65 -5.98
C PHE A 236 6.01 21.49 -5.25
N ALA A 237 6.10 20.29 -5.79
CA ALA A 237 5.77 19.05 -5.12
C ALA A 237 6.85 18.01 -5.38
N LEU A 238 7.33 17.41 -4.31
CA LEU A 238 8.26 16.27 -4.29
C LEU A 238 7.47 15.12 -3.70
N GLU A 239 7.24 14.05 -4.45
CA GLU A 239 6.39 12.96 -3.99
C GLU A 239 6.98 11.58 -4.22
N PHE A 240 6.63 10.65 -3.38
CA PHE A 240 6.76 9.24 -3.63
C PHE A 240 5.55 8.47 -3.08
N SER A 241 5.20 7.41 -3.77
CA SER A 241 4.11 6.49 -3.44
C SER A 241 4.62 5.08 -3.72
N LEU A 242 4.79 4.26 -2.69
CA LEU A 242 5.53 3.01 -2.77
C LEU A 242 4.76 1.86 -2.11
N PRO A 243 4.15 0.98 -2.91
CA PRO A 243 3.55 -0.24 -2.41
C PRO A 243 4.63 -1.25 -2.01
N TYR A 244 4.37 -2.05 -0.99
CA TYR A 244 5.24 -3.14 -0.59
C TYR A 244 4.46 -4.29 0.02
N SER A 245 5.13 -5.40 0.25
CA SER A 245 4.55 -6.57 0.90
C SER A 245 5.28 -6.88 2.20
N VAL A 246 4.53 -7.42 3.16
CA VAL A 246 5.01 -7.72 4.51
C VAL A 246 4.66 -9.17 4.84
N TRP A 247 5.59 -9.93 5.40
CA TRP A 247 5.31 -11.26 5.93
C TRP A 247 5.10 -11.18 7.43
N ARG A 248 4.00 -11.73 7.90
CA ARG A 248 3.77 -11.91 9.36
C ARG A 248 3.24 -13.31 9.62
N THR A 249 3.60 -13.81 10.79
CA THR A 249 3.06 -15.06 11.35
C THR A 249 2.24 -14.70 12.58
N SER A 250 0.99 -15.13 12.63
CA SER A 250 0.02 -14.77 13.67
C SER A 250 -0.94 -15.91 13.94
N LYS A 251 -1.72 -15.86 15.02
CA LYS A 251 -2.75 -16.86 15.32
C LYS A 251 -3.93 -16.82 14.35
N THR A 252 -4.22 -15.66 13.78
CA THR A 252 -5.35 -15.45 12.87
C THR A 252 -4.94 -14.59 11.70
N LEU A 253 -5.52 -14.85 10.53
CA LEU A 253 -5.37 -13.96 9.38
C LEU A 253 -6.06 -12.64 9.69
N MET A 254 -5.30 -11.54 9.58
CA MET A 254 -5.86 -10.21 9.72
C MET A 254 -6.36 -9.70 8.37
N HIS A 255 -7.43 -8.91 8.41
CA HIS A 255 -7.98 -8.25 7.23
C HIS A 255 -7.99 -6.74 7.46
N ASP A 256 -7.68 -5.97 6.42
CA ASP A 256 -7.80 -4.52 6.47
C ASP A 256 -9.28 -4.15 6.72
N HIS A 257 -9.53 -3.38 7.75
CA HIS A 257 -10.88 -2.94 8.11
C HIS A 257 -11.38 -1.80 7.20
N ARG A 258 -10.48 -1.18 6.42
CA ARG A 258 -10.82 -0.13 5.46
C ARG A 258 -11.37 -0.78 4.19
N SER A 259 -12.52 -0.33 3.74
CA SER A 259 -13.16 -0.84 2.51
C SER A 259 -13.22 0.24 1.43
N ILE A 260 -13.08 -0.18 0.18
CA ILE A 260 -13.22 0.70 -0.98
C ILE A 260 -14.69 0.84 -1.36
N ASP A 261 -15.51 -0.22 -1.21
CA ASP A 261 -16.92 -0.20 -1.63
C ASP A 261 -17.84 -0.91 -0.63
N SER A 262 -19.16 -0.74 -0.83
CA SER A 262 -20.24 -1.46 -0.13
C SER A 262 -20.12 -2.97 -0.24
N ASP A 263 -19.50 -3.49 -1.28
CA ASP A 263 -19.28 -4.92 -1.51
C ASP A 263 -18.19 -5.54 -0.63
N ARG A 264 -17.66 -4.76 0.33
CA ARG A 264 -16.65 -5.17 1.32
C ARG A 264 -15.29 -5.53 0.71
N GLU A 265 -14.94 -4.96 -0.42
CA GLU A 265 -13.58 -5.06 -0.93
C GLU A 265 -12.63 -4.27 -0.02
N HIS A 266 -11.68 -4.97 0.61
CA HIS A 266 -10.70 -4.37 1.50
C HIS A 266 -9.74 -3.47 0.73
N LEU A 267 -9.32 -2.35 1.34
CA LEU A 267 -8.34 -1.43 0.73
C LEU A 267 -7.02 -2.14 0.46
N ARG A 268 -6.63 -3.08 1.34
CA ARG A 268 -5.40 -3.87 1.20
C ARG A 268 -5.69 -5.36 1.31
N PHE A 269 -4.94 -6.14 0.55
CA PHE A 269 -5.07 -7.58 0.52
C PHE A 269 -4.23 -8.25 1.61
N SER A 270 -4.80 -9.30 2.19
CA SER A 270 -4.10 -10.28 2.99
C SER A 270 -4.20 -11.64 2.30
N GLU A 271 -3.11 -12.36 2.19
CA GLU A 271 -3.07 -13.68 1.56
C GLU A 271 -2.49 -14.70 2.53
N ASP A 272 -3.28 -15.73 2.86
CA ASP A 272 -2.84 -16.87 3.65
C ASP A 272 -1.88 -17.73 2.81
N VAL A 273 -0.65 -17.83 3.27
CA VAL A 273 0.42 -18.62 2.64
C VAL A 273 0.87 -19.80 3.51
N THR A 274 0.10 -20.16 4.54
CA THR A 274 0.39 -21.27 5.45
C THR A 274 0.54 -22.60 4.69
N PHE A 275 -0.18 -22.75 3.56
CA PHE A 275 -0.08 -23.94 2.72
C PHE A 275 1.36 -24.19 2.20
N LEU A 276 2.20 -23.15 2.04
CA LEU A 276 3.60 -23.30 1.64
C LEU A 276 4.39 -24.13 2.67
N ARG A 277 4.11 -23.92 3.96
CA ARG A 277 4.71 -24.68 5.06
C ARG A 277 4.31 -26.18 4.96
N THR A 278 3.04 -26.45 4.71
CA THR A 278 2.54 -27.83 4.51
C THR A 278 3.14 -28.45 3.27
N LEU A 279 3.20 -27.69 2.17
CA LEU A 279 3.72 -28.16 0.89
C LEU A 279 5.24 -28.45 0.95
N SER A 280 6.00 -27.68 1.73
CA SER A 280 7.44 -27.93 1.95
C SER A 280 7.76 -29.07 2.92
N GLY A 281 6.73 -29.63 3.60
CA GLY A 281 6.88 -30.75 4.52
C GLY A 281 7.28 -30.36 5.94
N TYR A 282 7.31 -29.08 6.26
CA TYR A 282 7.45 -28.65 7.65
C TYR A 282 6.17 -28.97 8.41
N ARG A 283 6.28 -29.80 9.47
CA ARG A 283 5.15 -30.04 10.37
C ARG A 283 4.79 -28.75 11.07
N ALA A 284 3.57 -28.29 10.83
CA ALA A 284 2.97 -27.22 11.60
C ALA A 284 2.51 -27.81 12.94
N ASP A 285 3.37 -27.76 13.96
CA ASP A 285 2.96 -28.08 15.33
C ASP A 285 2.23 -26.91 16.01
N VAL A 286 2.01 -25.81 15.30
CA VAL A 286 1.47 -24.54 15.85
C VAL A 286 0.28 -24.09 15.00
N GLU A 287 -0.80 -23.73 15.69
CA GLU A 287 -2.00 -23.07 15.13
C GLU A 287 -1.69 -21.63 14.68
N GLU A 288 -0.59 -21.45 13.92
CA GLU A 288 -0.18 -20.16 13.40
C GLU A 288 -0.42 -20.07 11.91
N VAL A 289 -0.87 -18.92 11.47
CA VAL A 289 -1.09 -18.55 10.07
C VAL A 289 0.08 -17.72 9.59
N ASP A 290 0.71 -18.16 8.52
CA ASP A 290 1.66 -17.34 7.75
C ASP A 290 0.89 -16.55 6.70
N ALA A 291 1.07 -15.24 6.69
CA ALA A 291 0.35 -14.40 5.75
C ALA A 291 1.25 -13.33 5.12
N ILE A 292 0.91 -12.98 3.88
CA ILE A 292 1.48 -11.84 3.16
C ILE A 292 0.44 -10.73 3.14
N TYR A 293 0.83 -9.57 3.66
CA TYR A 293 0.01 -8.37 3.73
C TYR A 293 0.50 -7.34 2.71
N SER A 294 -0.43 -6.75 1.95
CA SER A 294 -0.13 -5.59 1.12
C SER A 294 -0.08 -4.35 2.00
N SER A 295 0.91 -3.50 1.75
CA SER A 295 1.10 -2.26 2.48
C SER A 295 1.57 -1.14 1.58
N HIS A 296 1.50 0.10 2.06
CA HIS A 296 1.82 1.28 1.27
C HIS A 296 2.42 2.40 2.11
N ILE A 297 3.38 3.13 1.53
CA ILE A 297 3.90 4.38 2.10
C ILE A 297 3.87 5.44 1.02
N SER A 298 3.25 6.58 1.31
CA SER A 298 3.25 7.76 0.44
C SER A 298 3.72 8.99 1.18
N CYS A 299 4.51 9.82 0.52
CA CYS A 299 4.98 11.08 1.05
C CYS A 299 4.88 12.17 -0.02
N ILE A 300 4.42 13.35 0.37
CA ILE A 300 4.50 14.55 -0.44
C ILE A 300 5.10 15.69 0.38
N VAL A 301 6.08 16.38 -0.20
CA VAL A 301 6.63 17.63 0.32
C VAL A 301 6.34 18.73 -0.69
N THR A 302 5.52 19.69 -0.31
CA THR A 302 5.08 20.78 -1.20
C THR A 302 5.17 22.13 -0.52
N GLY A 303 5.43 23.18 -1.27
CA GLY A 303 5.52 24.52 -0.73
C GLY A 303 5.85 25.59 -1.75
N TYR A 304 5.95 26.82 -1.27
CA TYR A 304 6.23 28.02 -2.06
C TYR A 304 7.71 28.29 -2.22
N ASP A 305 8.49 27.92 -1.21
CA ASP A 305 9.92 28.21 -1.16
C ASP A 305 10.63 27.30 -0.11
N GLN A 306 11.92 27.50 0.05
CA GLN A 306 12.73 26.72 0.99
C GLN A 306 12.32 26.84 2.46
N SER A 307 11.62 27.91 2.82
CA SER A 307 11.22 28.17 4.20
C SER A 307 9.82 27.69 4.50
N ARG A 308 8.91 27.73 3.52
CA ARG A 308 7.47 27.48 3.71
C ARG A 308 7.00 26.30 2.89
N TRP A 309 6.84 25.19 3.58
CA TRP A 309 6.44 23.92 2.98
C TRP A 309 5.66 23.03 3.96
N THR A 310 4.97 22.07 3.41
CA THR A 310 4.22 21.05 4.13
C THR A 310 4.71 19.68 3.69
N CYS A 311 4.91 18.77 4.63
CA CYS A 311 5.15 17.36 4.37
C CYS A 311 3.97 16.55 4.89
N ILE A 312 3.39 15.70 4.05
CA ILE A 312 2.39 14.70 4.45
C ILE A 312 3.00 13.34 4.20
N LEU A 313 3.00 12.49 5.23
CA LEU A 313 3.43 11.09 5.15
C LEU A 313 2.29 10.19 5.59
N LEU A 314 1.93 9.25 4.71
CA LEU A 314 0.94 8.22 4.93
C LEU A 314 1.65 6.88 5.06
N CYS A 315 1.47 6.19 6.18
CA CYS A 315 2.04 4.87 6.45
C CYS A 315 0.94 3.88 6.83
N GLU A 316 1.24 2.61 6.75
CA GLU A 316 0.31 1.55 7.13
C GLU A 316 0.91 0.62 8.17
N ALA A 317 0.10 0.25 9.16
CA ALA A 317 0.44 -0.64 10.26
C ALA A 317 -0.70 -1.61 10.63
N TRP A 318 -1.80 -1.64 9.86
CA TRP A 318 -3.00 -2.44 10.11
C TRP A 318 -2.74 -3.96 10.25
N PHE A 319 -1.63 -4.44 9.72
CA PHE A 319 -1.17 -5.84 9.77
C PHE A 319 -0.24 -6.13 10.96
N GLU A 320 0.03 -5.17 11.83
CA GLU A 320 0.85 -5.39 13.01
C GLU A 320 0.04 -6.16 14.07
N VAL A 321 0.62 -7.28 14.50
CA VAL A 321 -0.03 -8.17 15.48
C VAL A 321 -0.10 -7.47 16.84
N GLU A 322 -1.26 -7.55 17.48
CA GLU A 322 -1.41 -7.18 18.88
C GLU A 322 -0.43 -7.98 19.74
N ILE A 323 0.44 -7.30 20.47
CA ILE A 323 1.19 -7.93 21.54
C ILE A 323 0.18 -8.31 22.62
N ILE A 324 0.06 -9.60 22.91
CA ILE A 324 -0.94 -10.21 23.80
C ILE A 324 -1.01 -9.41 25.11
N GLY A 325 -2.20 -8.85 25.38
CA GLY A 325 -2.52 -8.21 26.66
C GLY A 325 -2.58 -6.68 26.67
N LEU A 326 -2.30 -6.01 25.54
CA LEU A 326 -2.59 -4.58 25.40
C LEU A 326 -3.87 -4.40 24.57
N PRO A 327 -4.76 -3.46 24.94
CA PRO A 327 -5.88 -3.07 24.08
C PRO A 327 -5.30 -2.63 22.73
N THR A 328 -6.02 -2.91 21.63
CA THR A 328 -5.63 -2.58 20.25
C THR A 328 -4.66 -1.43 20.21
N PRO A 329 -3.35 -1.65 19.97
CA PRO A 329 -2.41 -0.57 20.09
C PRO A 329 -2.69 0.40 18.95
N ASP A 330 -3.03 1.60 19.30
CA ASP A 330 -2.86 2.74 18.46
C ASP A 330 -1.40 2.71 17.96
N SER A 331 -1.19 2.45 16.68
CA SER A 331 0.16 2.31 16.11
C SER A 331 0.97 3.60 16.26
N ILE A 332 0.30 4.75 16.44
CA ILE A 332 0.91 6.02 16.79
C ILE A 332 1.30 6.05 18.27
N ALA A 333 0.45 5.53 19.17
CA ALA A 333 0.80 5.49 20.58
C ALA A 333 2.04 4.63 20.84
N ARG A 334 2.22 3.53 20.07
CA ARG A 334 3.48 2.77 20.10
C ARG A 334 4.65 3.60 19.60
N TYR A 335 4.45 4.36 18.53
CA TYR A 335 5.47 5.26 18.01
C TYR A 335 5.81 6.37 19.01
N GLU A 336 4.81 6.97 19.66
CA GLU A 336 4.99 7.95 20.74
C GLU A 336 5.70 7.35 21.95
N ALA A 337 5.38 6.11 22.33
CA ALA A 337 6.09 5.40 23.40
C ALA A 337 7.58 5.17 23.05
N GLU A 338 7.88 4.76 21.80
CA GLU A 338 9.27 4.65 21.33
C GLU A 338 9.99 6.01 21.37
N LEU A 339 9.29 7.12 21.09
CA LEU A 339 9.84 8.46 21.22
C LEU A 339 10.12 8.83 22.69
N GLN A 340 9.20 8.55 23.60
CA GLN A 340 9.35 8.83 25.02
C GLN A 340 10.49 8.05 25.67
N ASP A 341 10.65 6.77 25.34
CA ASP A 341 11.77 5.95 25.83
C ASP A 341 13.14 6.52 25.46
N VAL A 342 13.24 7.10 24.25
CA VAL A 342 14.47 7.78 23.80
C VAL A 342 14.67 9.10 24.56
N GLU A 343 13.59 9.83 24.86
CA GLU A 343 13.63 11.10 25.61
C GLU A 343 14.01 10.90 27.08
N GLU A 344 13.43 9.91 27.76
CA GLU A 344 13.74 9.60 29.16
C GLU A 344 15.19 9.17 29.34
N SER A 345 15.77 8.45 28.38
CA SER A 345 17.16 8.01 28.46
C SER A 345 18.17 9.16 28.36
N MET A 346 17.78 10.31 27.81
CA MET A 346 18.67 11.45 27.55
C MET A 346 18.46 12.65 28.48
N GLY A 347 17.43 12.64 29.34
CA GLY A 347 17.15 13.71 30.31
C GLY A 347 16.80 15.08 29.71
N VAL A 348 16.57 15.15 28.39
CA VAL A 348 16.16 16.35 27.65
C VAL A 348 15.03 15.96 26.71
N VAL A 349 13.89 16.61 26.83
CA VAL A 349 12.76 16.43 25.90
C VAL A 349 13.21 16.90 24.53
N LYS A 350 13.54 15.96 23.65
CA LYS A 350 13.87 16.22 22.24
C LYS A 350 12.70 15.79 21.38
N LEU A 351 12.18 16.70 20.60
CA LEU A 351 11.13 16.40 19.63
C LEU A 351 11.75 15.58 18.47
N SER A 352 11.47 14.29 18.42
CA SER A 352 11.92 13.39 17.37
C SER A 352 11.06 13.55 16.12
N ASP A 353 11.65 13.27 14.95
CA ASP A 353 10.99 13.41 13.66
C ASP A 353 10.19 12.14 13.30
N PRO A 354 8.83 12.18 13.31
CA PRO A 354 8.00 11.01 12.99
C PRO A 354 8.17 10.54 11.53
N MET A 355 8.42 11.45 10.62
CA MET A 355 8.64 11.11 9.19
C MET A 355 9.88 10.23 9.02
N CYS A 356 10.88 10.45 9.88
CA CYS A 356 12.15 9.77 9.89
C CYS A 356 12.26 8.64 10.94
N ARG A 357 11.13 8.13 11.44
CA ARG A 357 11.10 7.08 12.48
C ARG A 357 11.93 7.44 13.72
N GLY A 358 11.75 8.65 14.21
CA GLY A 358 12.50 9.16 15.36
C GLY A 358 14.00 9.38 15.14
N LYS A 359 14.51 9.15 13.92
CA LYS A 359 15.91 9.41 13.60
C LYS A 359 16.12 10.89 13.30
N GLY A 360 16.53 11.63 14.29
CA GLY A 360 16.91 13.04 14.15
C GLY A 360 16.22 13.90 15.19
N ASP A 361 17.01 14.83 15.71
CA ASP A 361 16.58 15.85 16.63
C ASP A 361 16.04 17.06 15.87
N MET A 362 14.76 17.32 15.98
CA MET A 362 14.12 18.48 15.35
C MET A 362 14.54 19.80 16.01
N SER A 363 15.06 19.77 17.25
CA SER A 363 15.54 20.94 17.96
C SER A 363 16.95 21.35 17.54
N SER A 364 17.70 20.47 16.84
CA SER A 364 19.06 20.78 16.44
C SER A 364 19.10 21.80 15.29
N SER A 365 19.97 22.79 15.43
CA SER A 365 20.12 23.96 14.56
C SER A 365 20.79 23.67 13.21
N THR A 366 20.91 22.40 12.79
CA THR A 366 21.45 22.11 11.46
C THR A 366 20.45 22.54 10.40
N ALA A 367 20.64 23.74 9.88
CA ALA A 367 19.78 24.40 8.89
C ALA A 367 19.49 23.52 7.66
N THR A 368 20.35 22.58 7.35
CA THR A 368 20.27 21.62 6.24
C THR A 368 19.10 20.65 6.34
N LEU A 369 18.71 20.23 7.54
CA LEU A 369 17.59 19.31 7.78
C LEU A 369 16.21 19.92 7.46
N TRP A 370 16.17 21.23 7.21
CA TRP A 370 14.94 21.97 7.03
C TRP A 370 14.70 22.45 5.60
N LEU A 371 15.61 22.10 4.67
CA LEU A 371 15.39 22.38 3.26
C LEU A 371 14.51 21.29 2.65
N PRO A 372 13.47 21.63 1.90
CA PRO A 372 12.46 20.67 1.46
C PRO A 372 13.05 19.54 0.62
N ARG A 373 14.06 19.81 -0.23
CA ARG A 373 14.72 18.82 -1.07
C ARG A 373 15.53 17.79 -0.27
N SER A 374 16.41 18.25 0.60
CA SER A 374 17.21 17.35 1.44
C SER A 374 16.33 16.62 2.46
N TYR A 375 15.31 17.29 3.00
CA TYR A 375 14.33 16.67 3.88
C TYR A 375 13.56 15.53 3.18
N PHE A 376 13.02 15.79 1.98
CA PHE A 376 12.34 14.78 1.17
C PHE A 376 13.21 13.55 0.92
N LEU A 377 14.46 13.75 0.48
CA LEU A 377 15.40 12.65 0.22
C LEU A 377 15.72 11.85 1.49
N ARG A 378 15.84 12.53 2.62
CA ARG A 378 16.05 11.87 3.90
C ARG A 378 14.86 10.99 4.29
N VAL A 379 13.63 11.52 4.20
CA VAL A 379 12.41 10.74 4.45
C VAL A 379 12.36 9.55 3.50
N MET A 380 12.59 9.78 2.21
CA MET A 380 12.60 8.72 1.19
C MET A 380 13.64 7.64 1.49
N GLU A 381 14.88 7.99 1.85
CA GLU A 381 15.93 7.03 2.22
C GLU A 381 15.50 6.13 3.37
N ILE A 382 14.97 6.72 4.44
CA ILE A 382 14.58 5.99 5.65
C ILE A 382 13.40 5.07 5.35
N ARG A 383 12.40 5.54 4.60
CA ARG A 383 11.22 4.75 4.24
C ARG A 383 11.54 3.67 3.22
N LEU A 384 12.38 3.93 2.23
CA LEU A 384 12.90 2.89 1.33
C LEU A 384 13.71 1.82 2.07
N SER A 385 14.50 2.20 3.08
CA SER A 385 15.20 1.24 3.94
C SER A 385 14.24 0.34 4.71
N GLN A 386 13.12 0.90 5.19
CA GLN A 386 12.05 0.13 5.81
C GLN A 386 11.42 -0.85 4.82
N ILE A 387 11.03 -0.38 3.64
CA ILE A 387 10.44 -1.19 2.55
C ILE A 387 11.39 -2.32 2.15
N HIS A 388 12.68 -2.03 1.98
CA HIS A 388 13.69 -3.03 1.66
C HIS A 388 13.79 -4.11 2.75
N LYS A 389 13.74 -3.73 4.04
CA LYS A 389 13.77 -4.69 5.15
C LYS A 389 12.56 -5.62 5.13
N GLU A 390 11.35 -5.08 4.88
CA GLU A 390 10.13 -5.89 4.79
C GLU A 390 10.19 -6.84 3.58
N TRP A 391 10.63 -6.37 2.42
CA TRP A 391 10.83 -7.21 1.24
C TRP A 391 11.87 -8.32 1.46
N MET A 392 12.94 -8.05 2.21
CA MET A 392 13.90 -9.08 2.60
C MET A 392 13.23 -10.18 3.43
N GLY A 393 12.42 -9.79 4.41
CA GLY A 393 11.66 -10.75 5.23
C GLY A 393 10.71 -11.62 4.40
N VAL A 394 9.97 -11.02 3.47
CA VAL A 394 9.11 -11.76 2.54
C VAL A 394 9.95 -12.73 1.70
N PHE A 395 11.03 -12.24 1.10
CA PHE A 395 11.88 -13.04 0.22
C PHE A 395 12.51 -14.23 0.96
N ASP A 396 13.10 -14.00 2.13
CA ASP A 396 13.78 -15.06 2.89
C ASP A 396 12.81 -16.19 3.30
N ASN A 397 11.57 -15.84 3.67
CA ASN A 397 10.55 -16.81 3.99
C ASN A 397 10.09 -17.60 2.74
N ILE A 398 9.81 -16.92 1.63
CA ILE A 398 9.42 -17.57 0.37
C ILE A 398 10.55 -18.49 -0.14
N GLU A 399 11.79 -18.01 -0.18
CA GLU A 399 12.94 -18.81 -0.62
C GLU A 399 13.11 -20.07 0.22
N LYS A 400 12.98 -19.96 1.53
CA LYS A 400 13.02 -21.11 2.43
C LYS A 400 11.94 -22.14 2.10
N GLN A 401 10.71 -21.69 1.89
CA GLN A 401 9.59 -22.58 1.58
C GLN A 401 9.76 -23.23 0.19
N ILE A 402 10.11 -22.47 -0.84
CA ILE A 402 10.30 -22.99 -2.20
C ILE A 402 11.45 -24.01 -2.25
N ASN A 403 12.54 -23.78 -1.51
CA ASN A 403 13.64 -24.76 -1.41
C ASN A 403 13.15 -26.07 -0.79
N GLY A 404 12.36 -26.03 0.28
CA GLY A 404 11.74 -27.22 0.88
C GLY A 404 10.78 -27.94 -0.07
N ILE A 405 9.96 -27.18 -0.83
CA ILE A 405 9.08 -27.73 -1.87
C ILE A 405 9.90 -28.43 -2.96
N THR A 406 11.00 -27.82 -3.41
CA THR A 406 11.89 -28.39 -4.43
C THR A 406 12.49 -29.72 -3.98
N GLU A 407 12.95 -29.82 -2.73
CA GLU A 407 13.48 -31.05 -2.16
C GLU A 407 12.38 -32.13 -2.09
N ARG A 408 11.20 -31.79 -1.61
CA ARG A 408 10.06 -32.71 -1.55
C ARG A 408 9.61 -33.18 -2.93
N HIS A 409 9.58 -32.28 -3.92
CA HIS A 409 9.29 -32.62 -5.32
C HIS A 409 10.25 -33.67 -5.86
N GLN A 410 11.57 -33.48 -5.66
CA GLN A 410 12.58 -34.45 -6.11
C GLN A 410 12.41 -35.82 -5.45
N ASN A 411 12.05 -35.84 -4.15
CA ASN A 411 11.79 -37.08 -3.41
C ASN A 411 10.55 -37.78 -3.94
N LEU A 412 9.44 -37.06 -4.17
CA LEU A 412 8.20 -37.61 -4.72
C LEU A 412 8.43 -38.20 -6.12
N LEU A 413 9.12 -37.49 -7.01
CA LEU A 413 9.44 -38.02 -8.33
C LEU A 413 10.35 -39.25 -8.29
N ARG A 414 11.28 -39.35 -7.33
CA ARG A 414 12.12 -40.52 -7.12
C ARG A 414 11.29 -41.71 -6.64
N GLU A 415 10.36 -41.51 -5.74
CA GLU A 415 9.42 -42.52 -5.26
C GLU A 415 8.53 -43.05 -6.38
N ILE A 416 7.91 -42.18 -7.17
CA ILE A 416 7.10 -42.56 -8.34
C ILE A 416 7.89 -43.40 -9.32
N ARG A 417 9.13 -43.01 -9.65
CA ARG A 417 10.01 -43.78 -10.54
C ARG A 417 10.36 -45.15 -9.96
N THR A 418 10.46 -45.28 -8.65
CA THR A 418 10.74 -46.56 -7.98
C THR A 418 9.51 -47.45 -8.06
N LEU A 419 8.33 -46.95 -7.74
CA LEU A 419 7.07 -47.65 -7.85
C LEU A 419 6.76 -48.08 -9.31
N ALA A 420 7.10 -47.24 -10.28
CA ALA A 420 6.89 -47.54 -11.70
C ALA A 420 7.69 -48.74 -12.23
N ARG A 421 8.73 -49.18 -11.54
CA ARG A 421 9.52 -50.40 -11.89
C ARG A 421 8.88 -51.69 -11.43
N ASP A 422 7.96 -51.63 -10.47
CA ASP A 422 7.26 -52.78 -9.94
C ASP A 422 5.84 -52.91 -10.52
N ILE A 423 5.60 -53.99 -11.27
CA ILE A 423 4.31 -54.24 -11.93
C ILE A 423 3.19 -54.44 -10.87
N GLN A 424 3.51 -55.00 -9.70
CA GLN A 424 2.53 -55.25 -8.64
C GLN A 424 2.17 -53.94 -7.86
N ALA A 425 2.95 -52.90 -7.99
CA ALA A 425 2.75 -51.61 -7.32
C ALA A 425 1.70 -50.70 -7.99
N THR A 426 0.94 -51.19 -8.99
CA THR A 426 -0.05 -50.38 -9.72
C THR A 426 -1.03 -49.62 -8.82
N PRO A 427 -1.59 -50.17 -7.73
CA PRO A 427 -2.46 -49.40 -6.81
C PRO A 427 -1.71 -48.28 -6.08
N ALA A 428 -0.47 -48.55 -5.64
CA ALA A 428 0.37 -47.55 -5.01
C ALA A 428 0.75 -46.41 -6.01
N LEU A 429 0.93 -46.78 -7.27
CA LEU A 429 1.23 -45.83 -8.33
C LEU A 429 0.06 -44.86 -8.62
N ILE A 430 -1.18 -45.36 -8.55
CA ILE A 430 -2.41 -44.54 -8.67
C ILE A 430 -2.49 -43.56 -7.50
N ASN A 431 -2.30 -44.04 -6.26
CA ASN A 431 -2.28 -43.14 -5.09
C ASN A 431 -1.15 -42.09 -5.19
N ALA A 432 0.01 -42.44 -5.72
CA ALA A 432 1.11 -41.51 -5.90
C ALA A 432 0.79 -40.45 -6.98
N LEU A 433 -0.03 -40.75 -7.98
CA LEU A 433 -0.54 -39.76 -8.95
C LEU A 433 -1.51 -38.78 -8.27
N ASP A 434 -2.41 -39.23 -7.41
CA ASP A 434 -3.32 -38.33 -6.68
C ASP A 434 -2.50 -37.33 -5.82
N VAL A 435 -1.46 -37.82 -5.13
CA VAL A 435 -0.54 -37.00 -4.35
C VAL A 435 0.23 -36.01 -5.25
N LEU A 436 0.64 -36.44 -6.43
CA LEU A 436 1.33 -35.60 -7.39
C LEU A 436 0.44 -34.46 -7.92
N ASP A 437 -0.84 -34.75 -8.14
CA ASP A 437 -1.84 -33.79 -8.61
C ASP A 437 -2.10 -32.72 -7.55
N ASP A 438 -2.29 -33.09 -6.29
CA ASP A 438 -2.42 -32.16 -5.17
C ASP A 438 -1.15 -31.31 -5.00
N PHE A 439 0.01 -31.93 -5.17
CA PHE A 439 1.30 -31.26 -5.06
C PHE A 439 1.51 -30.24 -6.20
N GLU A 440 1.17 -30.60 -7.45
CA GLU A 440 1.23 -29.70 -8.60
C GLU A 440 0.28 -28.50 -8.42
N ALA A 441 -0.94 -28.70 -7.92
CA ALA A 441 -1.87 -27.63 -7.61
C ALA A 441 -1.31 -26.65 -6.55
N GLY A 442 -0.63 -27.19 -5.53
CA GLY A 442 0.08 -26.39 -4.54
C GLY A 442 1.22 -25.55 -5.13
N ILE A 443 2.02 -26.13 -6.04
CA ILE A 443 3.11 -25.39 -6.72
C ILE A 443 2.55 -24.30 -7.63
N LEU A 444 1.47 -24.54 -8.36
CA LEU A 444 0.81 -23.53 -9.20
C LEU A 444 0.33 -22.33 -8.37
N ARG A 445 -0.20 -22.60 -7.17
CA ARG A 445 -0.57 -21.52 -6.24
C ARG A 445 0.66 -20.76 -5.75
N ALA A 446 1.76 -21.45 -5.42
CA ALA A 446 3.02 -20.84 -5.00
C ALA A 446 3.63 -19.96 -6.12
N GLU A 447 3.65 -20.45 -7.36
CA GLU A 447 4.11 -19.70 -8.55
C GLU A 447 3.32 -18.39 -8.70
N LYS A 448 1.99 -18.46 -8.62
CA LYS A 448 1.13 -17.26 -8.71
C LYS A 448 1.49 -16.20 -7.68
N ILE A 449 1.78 -16.62 -6.43
CA ILE A 449 2.20 -15.70 -5.36
C ILE A 449 3.55 -15.08 -5.69
N VAL A 450 4.55 -15.89 -6.05
CA VAL A 450 5.90 -15.42 -6.38
C VAL A 450 5.86 -14.43 -7.55
N LYS A 451 5.07 -14.73 -8.58
CA LYS A 451 4.87 -13.87 -9.76
C LYS A 451 4.21 -12.54 -9.38
N GLY A 452 3.18 -12.56 -8.54
CA GLY A 452 2.53 -11.36 -8.05
C GLY A 452 3.48 -10.45 -7.23
N LEU A 453 4.32 -11.05 -6.38
CA LEU A 453 5.35 -10.34 -5.62
C LEU A 453 6.44 -9.76 -6.53
N SER A 454 6.87 -10.53 -7.54
CA SER A 454 7.86 -10.09 -8.53
C SER A 454 7.36 -8.87 -9.30
N GLN A 455 6.09 -8.86 -9.74
CA GLN A 455 5.49 -7.73 -10.44
C GLN A 455 5.39 -6.48 -9.56
N LYS A 456 4.90 -6.60 -8.33
CA LYS A 456 4.84 -5.47 -7.39
C LYS A 456 6.21 -4.85 -7.13
N MET A 457 7.25 -5.68 -7.00
CA MET A 457 8.61 -5.19 -6.82
C MET A 457 9.15 -4.52 -8.08
N GLU A 458 8.81 -5.03 -9.28
CA GLU A 458 9.18 -4.42 -10.55
C GLU A 458 8.61 -3.01 -10.68
N ASP A 459 7.34 -2.80 -10.30
CA ASP A 459 6.68 -1.49 -10.37
C ASP A 459 7.43 -0.46 -9.49
N VAL A 460 7.86 -0.87 -8.27
CA VAL A 460 8.65 -0.01 -7.38
C VAL A 460 10.05 0.27 -7.95
N VAL A 461 10.71 -0.74 -8.51
CA VAL A 461 12.04 -0.59 -9.12
C VAL A 461 11.98 0.33 -10.34
N SER A 462 10.97 0.16 -11.19
CA SER A 462 10.76 0.98 -12.40
C SER A 462 10.52 2.45 -12.06
N SER A 463 9.71 2.74 -11.01
CA SER A 463 9.52 4.10 -10.53
C SER A 463 10.82 4.71 -10.01
N GLY A 464 11.64 3.91 -9.31
CA GLY A 464 12.98 4.32 -8.87
C GLY A 464 13.94 4.59 -10.02
N ASP A 465 13.88 3.80 -11.10
CA ASP A 465 14.70 3.98 -12.29
C ASP A 465 14.32 5.26 -13.03
N SER A 466 13.02 5.52 -13.18
CA SER A 466 12.51 6.78 -13.75
C SER A 466 13.02 7.98 -12.95
N PHE A 467 12.84 7.99 -11.63
CA PHE A 467 13.34 9.05 -10.74
C PHE A 467 14.85 9.28 -10.89
N MET A 468 15.65 8.19 -10.92
CA MET A 468 17.11 8.28 -11.02
C MET A 468 17.62 8.73 -12.38
N THR A 469 16.80 8.66 -13.44
CA THR A 469 17.17 9.10 -14.78
C THR A 469 16.69 10.52 -15.09
N THR A 470 15.53 10.91 -14.59
CA THR A 470 14.90 12.20 -14.88
C THR A 470 15.00 13.17 -13.72
N ASP A 471 14.39 12.87 -12.58
CA ASP A 471 14.12 13.82 -11.53
C ASP A 471 15.28 14.07 -10.58
N VAL A 472 16.22 13.12 -10.51
CA VAL A 472 17.44 13.27 -9.71
C VAL A 472 18.20 14.57 -10.04
N ASN A 473 18.08 15.08 -11.26
CA ASN A 473 18.75 16.30 -11.70
C ASN A 473 18.26 17.54 -10.94
N TYR A 474 17.00 17.57 -10.49
CA TYR A 474 16.48 18.65 -9.65
C TYR A 474 17.16 18.74 -8.27
N PHE A 475 17.83 17.69 -7.84
CA PHE A 475 18.56 17.61 -6.57
C PHE A 475 20.06 17.85 -6.74
N LEU A 476 20.61 17.61 -7.93
CA LEU A 476 22.04 17.71 -8.23
C LEU A 476 22.43 19.09 -8.75
N ASN A 477 21.57 19.71 -9.56
CA ASN A 477 21.88 20.93 -10.27
C ASN A 477 21.46 22.16 -9.45
N THR A 478 22.45 22.83 -8.86
CA THR A 478 22.30 24.11 -8.20
C THR A 478 23.13 25.14 -8.97
N GLU A 479 22.49 25.94 -9.82
CA GLU A 479 23.21 27.03 -10.53
C GLU A 479 23.85 27.99 -9.52
N GLY A 480 25.16 27.84 -9.32
CA GLY A 480 26.04 28.85 -8.72
C GLY A 480 25.83 29.18 -7.24
N ARG A 481 24.94 28.51 -6.52
CA ARG A 481 24.72 28.68 -5.08
C ARG A 481 25.15 27.44 -4.29
N ILE A 482 26.18 27.60 -3.49
CA ILE A 482 26.94 26.58 -2.76
C ILE A 482 26.12 25.95 -1.58
N GLY A 483 24.81 26.24 -1.42
CA GLY A 483 24.11 25.94 -0.18
C GLY A 483 23.55 24.49 -0.05
N ASP A 484 22.91 23.95 -1.09
CA ASP A 484 22.00 22.79 -0.92
C ASP A 484 22.49 21.47 -1.53
N ALA A 485 23.31 21.49 -2.57
CA ALA A 485 23.71 20.28 -3.29
C ALA A 485 24.53 19.30 -2.45
N PRO A 486 25.42 19.73 -1.54
CA PRO A 486 26.23 18.83 -0.72
C PRO A 486 25.37 17.92 0.18
N ASP A 487 24.21 18.41 0.64
CA ASP A 487 23.35 17.70 1.60
C ASP A 487 22.45 16.64 0.94
N CYS A 488 22.15 16.79 -0.35
CA CYS A 488 21.36 15.83 -1.11
C CYS A 488 22.16 14.57 -1.51
N MET A 489 23.47 14.71 -1.74
CA MET A 489 24.32 13.65 -2.28
C MET A 489 24.39 12.37 -1.41
N PRO A 490 24.56 12.45 -0.09
CA PRO A 490 24.58 11.27 0.76
C PRO A 490 23.28 10.47 0.65
N HIS A 491 22.12 11.16 0.72
CA HIS A 491 20.80 10.55 0.63
C HIS A 491 20.57 9.89 -0.73
N LEU A 492 20.89 10.59 -1.83
CA LEU A 492 20.79 10.04 -3.19
C LEU A 492 21.64 8.79 -3.38
N SER A 493 22.86 8.79 -2.81
CA SER A 493 23.74 7.63 -2.88
C SER A 493 23.15 6.41 -2.16
N GLN A 494 22.56 6.62 -0.99
CA GLN A 494 21.87 5.57 -0.24
C GLN A 494 20.59 5.10 -0.94
N ILE A 495 19.77 6.00 -1.45
CA ILE A 495 18.57 5.68 -2.22
C ILE A 495 18.94 4.81 -3.43
N ARG A 496 19.95 5.20 -4.20
CA ARG A 496 20.47 4.41 -5.33
C ARG A 496 20.95 3.03 -4.89
N TRP A 497 21.65 2.94 -3.76
CA TRP A 497 22.10 1.67 -3.21
C TRP A 497 20.92 0.76 -2.83
N ILE A 498 19.85 1.30 -2.21
CA ILE A 498 18.64 0.55 -1.83
C ILE A 498 17.92 0.03 -3.09
N PHE A 499 17.71 0.86 -4.12
CA PHE A 499 17.13 0.40 -5.38
C PHE A 499 17.95 -0.70 -6.04
N ASN A 500 19.28 -0.63 -5.98
CA ASN A 500 20.13 -1.73 -6.43
C ASN A 500 19.92 -3.03 -5.64
N LYS A 501 19.64 -2.94 -4.34
CA LYS A 501 19.27 -4.10 -3.51
C LYS A 501 17.91 -4.66 -3.91
N LEU A 502 16.90 -3.81 -4.10
CA LEU A 502 15.58 -4.22 -4.57
C LEU A 502 15.65 -4.91 -5.94
N ARG A 503 16.44 -4.40 -6.90
CA ARG A 503 16.66 -5.06 -8.20
C ARG A 503 17.30 -6.45 -8.04
N LYS A 504 18.21 -6.63 -7.07
CA LYS A 504 18.79 -7.96 -6.78
C LYS A 504 17.73 -8.90 -6.23
N LEU A 505 16.88 -8.45 -5.31
CA LEU A 505 15.78 -9.24 -4.77
C LEU A 505 14.79 -9.63 -5.87
N ARG A 506 14.40 -8.69 -6.71
CA ARG A 506 13.51 -8.96 -7.85
C ARG A 506 14.05 -10.06 -8.77
N ARG A 507 15.36 -10.00 -9.10
CA ARG A 507 16.00 -11.06 -9.90
C ARG A 507 15.98 -12.42 -9.21
N ARG A 508 16.18 -12.45 -7.89
CA ARG A 508 16.10 -13.68 -7.11
C ARG A 508 14.67 -14.24 -7.07
N LEU A 509 13.65 -13.37 -6.94
CA LEU A 509 12.23 -13.77 -7.07
C LEU A 509 11.95 -14.39 -8.44
N GLY A 510 12.46 -13.82 -9.53
CA GLY A 510 12.37 -14.42 -10.87
C GLY A 510 13.03 -15.81 -10.97
N GLY A 511 14.13 -16.04 -10.23
CA GLY A 511 14.72 -17.36 -10.10
C GLY A 511 13.81 -18.38 -9.39
N LEU A 512 13.09 -17.95 -8.35
CA LEU A 512 12.11 -18.80 -7.66
C LEU A 512 10.89 -19.10 -8.55
N GLU A 513 10.42 -18.13 -9.34
CA GLU A 513 9.38 -18.31 -10.35
C GLU A 513 9.76 -19.40 -11.35
N THR A 514 10.97 -19.31 -11.92
CA THR A 514 11.51 -20.32 -12.84
C THR A 514 11.59 -21.70 -12.17
N SER A 515 12.00 -21.77 -10.89
CA SER A 515 12.04 -23.04 -10.14
C SER A 515 10.64 -23.65 -9.99
N CYS A 516 9.62 -22.85 -9.74
CA CYS A 516 8.22 -23.33 -9.69
C CYS A 516 7.77 -23.86 -11.05
N GLU A 517 8.04 -23.15 -12.15
CA GLU A 517 7.72 -23.59 -13.52
C GLU A 517 8.39 -24.92 -13.88
N GLU A 518 9.67 -25.10 -13.49
CA GLU A 518 10.40 -26.36 -13.72
C GLU A 518 9.78 -27.51 -12.93
N MET A 519 9.37 -27.29 -11.69
CA MET A 519 8.68 -28.29 -10.88
C MET A 519 7.33 -28.68 -11.51
N ILE A 520 6.53 -27.74 -11.99
CA ILE A 520 5.26 -27.98 -12.68
C ILE A 520 5.47 -28.84 -13.92
N LYS A 521 6.46 -28.50 -14.74
CA LYS A 521 6.86 -29.30 -15.92
C LYS A 521 7.27 -30.71 -15.52
N GLY A 522 8.02 -30.86 -14.42
CA GLY A 522 8.41 -32.13 -13.85
C GLY A 522 7.23 -32.99 -13.43
N CYS A 523 6.24 -32.40 -12.74
CA CYS A 523 5.00 -33.07 -12.36
C CYS A 523 4.22 -33.55 -13.59
N SER A 524 3.98 -32.67 -14.56
CA SER A 524 3.25 -32.98 -15.80
C SER A 524 3.93 -34.09 -16.61
N THR A 525 5.26 -34.08 -16.71
CA THR A 525 6.02 -35.12 -17.41
C THR A 525 5.92 -36.46 -16.68
N SER A 526 6.14 -36.47 -15.37
CA SER A 526 6.06 -37.67 -14.54
C SER A 526 4.66 -38.27 -14.56
N ARG A 527 3.61 -37.42 -14.55
CA ARG A 527 2.21 -37.88 -14.71
C ARG A 527 1.99 -38.64 -16.02
N LYS A 528 2.43 -38.08 -17.17
CA LYS A 528 2.29 -38.72 -18.47
C LYS A 528 3.02 -40.08 -18.52
N GLU A 529 4.26 -40.12 -18.07
CA GLU A 529 5.07 -41.36 -18.02
C GLU A 529 4.39 -42.42 -17.13
N THR A 530 3.87 -42.01 -15.98
CA THR A 530 3.23 -42.91 -15.01
C THR A 530 1.92 -43.45 -15.53
N LEU A 531 1.07 -42.63 -16.18
CA LEU A 531 -0.18 -43.07 -16.82
C LEU A 531 0.09 -44.12 -17.91
N LEU A 532 1.05 -43.86 -18.79
CA LEU A 532 1.48 -44.82 -19.81
C LEU A 532 1.95 -46.15 -19.18
N ARG A 533 2.64 -46.07 -18.04
CA ARG A 533 3.11 -47.27 -17.32
C ARG A 533 1.95 -48.07 -16.72
N ILE A 534 0.98 -47.37 -16.13
CA ILE A 534 -0.24 -48.00 -15.59
C ILE A 534 -1.01 -48.75 -16.71
N GLU A 535 -1.16 -48.12 -17.88
CA GLU A 535 -1.82 -48.77 -19.03
C GLU A 535 -1.06 -50.00 -19.50
N LEU A 536 0.26 -49.91 -19.60
CA LEU A 536 1.10 -51.04 -19.96
C LEU A 536 1.02 -52.18 -18.94
N ASN A 537 1.07 -51.87 -17.64
CA ASN A 537 0.92 -52.87 -16.58
C ASN A 537 -0.47 -53.55 -16.62
N ARG A 538 -1.53 -52.83 -16.95
CA ARG A 538 -2.88 -53.39 -17.13
C ARG A 538 -2.95 -54.33 -18.35
N ALA A 539 -2.26 -54.00 -19.43
CA ALA A 539 -2.23 -54.82 -20.65
C ALA A 539 -1.45 -56.13 -20.44
N VAL A 540 -0.41 -56.13 -19.58
CA VAL A 540 0.42 -57.31 -19.27
C VAL A 540 -0.15 -58.19 -18.15
N ALA A 541 -1.03 -57.63 -17.31
CA ALA A 541 -1.65 -58.38 -16.21
C ALA A 541 -2.52 -59.56 -16.76
N PRO A 542 -2.36 -60.79 -16.27
CA PRO A 542 -3.24 -61.90 -16.69
C PRO A 542 -4.69 -61.57 -16.34
N PRO A 543 -5.66 -61.94 -17.17
CA PRO A 543 -7.07 -61.70 -16.90
C PRO A 543 -7.45 -62.29 -15.52
N PRO A 544 -8.20 -61.56 -14.70
CA PRO A 544 -8.57 -62.05 -13.38
C PRO A 544 -9.29 -63.40 -13.52
N PRO A 545 -9.02 -64.40 -12.66
CA PRO A 545 -9.70 -65.69 -12.72
C PRO A 545 -11.20 -65.47 -12.62
N ALA A 546 -11.97 -66.18 -13.44
CA ALA A 546 -13.42 -65.99 -13.65
C ALA A 546 -14.28 -66.02 -12.35
N SER A 547 -13.73 -66.54 -11.27
CA SER A 547 -14.36 -66.52 -9.94
C SER A 547 -14.30 -65.17 -9.20
N THR A 548 -13.49 -64.21 -9.65
CA THR A 548 -13.35 -62.90 -8.98
C THR A 548 -14.31 -61.85 -9.55
N ILE A 549 -14.94 -62.13 -10.70
CA ILE A 549 -15.86 -61.17 -11.35
C ILE A 549 -17.21 -61.05 -10.60
N ALA A 550 -17.58 -62.05 -9.78
CA ALA A 550 -18.82 -62.01 -9.00
C ALA A 550 -18.74 -61.16 -7.71
N ALA A 551 -17.55 -60.73 -7.26
CA ALA A 551 -17.37 -60.00 -6.00
C ALA A 551 -17.21 -58.46 -6.16
N VAL A 552 -17.14 -57.96 -7.40
CA VAL A 552 -16.87 -56.53 -7.65
C VAL A 552 -18.12 -55.69 -7.92
N VAL A 553 -19.32 -56.31 -7.86
CA VAL A 553 -20.60 -55.56 -8.00
C VAL A 553 -21.24 -55.27 -6.63
N ALA A 554 -20.48 -55.07 -5.58
CA ALA A 554 -20.97 -54.39 -4.40
C ALA A 554 -20.78 -52.89 -4.60
N PRO A 555 -21.84 -52.05 -4.50
CA PRO A 555 -21.66 -50.62 -4.62
C PRO A 555 -20.72 -50.18 -3.51
N LYS A 556 -19.58 -49.58 -3.89
CA LYS A 556 -18.77 -48.81 -2.96
C LYS A 556 -19.66 -47.74 -2.35
N GLN A 557 -20.18 -48.00 -1.15
CA GLN A 557 -20.58 -46.90 -0.28
C GLN A 557 -19.33 -46.08 -0.05
N SER A 558 -19.32 -44.93 -0.71
CA SER A 558 -18.24 -43.94 -0.62
C SER A 558 -18.00 -43.62 0.85
N LEU A 559 -16.78 -43.82 1.29
CA LEU A 559 -16.20 -43.09 2.41
C LEU A 559 -16.03 -41.63 1.97
N ALA A 560 -17.15 -40.94 1.79
CA ALA A 560 -17.24 -39.49 1.78
C ALA A 560 -17.37 -39.02 3.24
N VAL A 561 -16.32 -39.26 4.02
CA VAL A 561 -16.18 -38.69 5.36
C VAL A 561 -14.82 -38.00 5.37
N GLY A 562 -14.83 -36.72 5.01
CA GLY A 562 -13.62 -35.88 5.10
C GLY A 562 -13.60 -34.58 4.31
N ALA A 563 -14.57 -34.39 3.40
CA ALA A 563 -14.58 -33.15 2.59
C ALA A 563 -15.82 -32.27 2.77
N ALA A 564 -16.68 -32.55 3.76
CA ALA A 564 -17.91 -31.80 4.00
C ALA A 564 -17.90 -31.04 5.33
N SER A 565 -16.78 -30.55 5.79
CA SER A 565 -16.69 -29.74 7.03
C SER A 565 -16.22 -28.32 6.83
N TRP A 566 -16.20 -27.81 5.59
CA TRP A 566 -15.78 -26.41 5.32
C TRP A 566 -16.83 -25.55 4.60
N MET A 567 -18.10 -26.05 4.44
CA MET A 567 -19.15 -25.27 3.76
C MET A 567 -20.50 -25.27 4.50
N THR A 568 -20.52 -25.27 5.83
CA THR A 568 -21.79 -25.09 6.58
C THR A 568 -21.53 -24.43 7.94
N ILE A 569 -21.00 -23.23 7.92
CA ILE A 569 -21.15 -22.24 9.00
C ILE A 569 -21.41 -20.90 8.34
N ASN A 570 -22.61 -20.72 7.77
CA ASN A 570 -23.14 -19.39 7.48
C ASN A 570 -24.62 -19.45 7.10
N ASP A 571 -25.45 -20.17 7.84
CA ASP A 571 -26.88 -19.99 7.74
C ASP A 571 -27.54 -20.40 9.07
N ASN A 572 -27.35 -19.58 10.11
CA ASN A 572 -28.22 -19.58 11.28
C ASN A 572 -28.00 -18.31 12.12
N PHE A 573 -28.40 -17.16 11.57
CA PHE A 573 -28.68 -15.97 12.37
C PHE A 573 -29.85 -15.20 11.72
N THR A 574 -31.03 -15.81 11.69
CA THR A 574 -32.31 -15.10 11.58
C THR A 574 -33.36 -15.92 12.29
N SER A 575 -33.78 -15.45 13.39
CA SER A 575 -35.10 -15.57 14.02
C SER A 575 -34.99 -15.83 15.52
N ALA A 576 -35.00 -14.76 16.28
CA ALA A 576 -35.65 -14.71 17.58
C ALA A 576 -36.13 -13.26 17.78
N THR A 577 -37.31 -13.00 17.25
CA THR A 577 -38.15 -11.88 17.62
C THR A 577 -39.02 -12.28 18.78
N SER A 578 -39.19 -11.29 19.69
CA SER A 578 -40.34 -11.04 20.56
C SER A 578 -40.61 -12.04 21.68
N ASP A 579 -40.60 -11.55 22.87
CA ASP A 579 -41.74 -11.24 23.73
C ASP A 579 -41.31 -11.12 25.19
N GLY A 580 -41.87 -10.10 25.86
CA GLY A 580 -42.10 -10.12 27.29
C GLY A 580 -41.53 -8.97 28.08
N LYS A 581 -42.27 -7.90 28.16
CA LYS A 581 -42.89 -7.33 29.38
C LYS A 581 -42.15 -7.65 30.70
N ASP A 582 -41.56 -6.68 31.35
CA ASP A 582 -42.02 -5.84 32.48
C ASP A 582 -40.98 -4.76 32.77
#